data_ae8d1af0ae4e87037961ac75da5a1bf4
#
_entry.id   ae8d1af0ae4e87037961ac75da5a1bf4
#
_cell.length_a   1.000
_cell.length_b   1.000
_cell.length_c   1.000
_cell.angle_alpha   90.00
_cell.angle_beta   90.00
_cell.angle_gamma   90.00
#
_symmetry.space_group_name_H-M   'P 1'
#
loop_
_entity.id
_entity.type
_entity.pdbx_description
1 polymer ?
#
loop_
_entity_poly.entity_id
_entity_poly.type
_entity_poly.pdbx_seq_one_letter_code
_entity_poly.pdbx_strand_id
1 'polypeptide(L)'
;SVSFQKYIAADCDRLSFLKDYLSEHGVQTSVVSLEGKKHLYVNFPQSAYNPMFKIKTIISHYDRVAGSPGANDNSFSNFALADFAAELMKSKKAHNVRIFFTDGEELGEAGVSSQGAFALAELFRKLGITNDDVYVFDSCGRGDVAVLARAGLDSKVNPLFKKKFLDLYERTQNLLRTAAKNSWMTLPVPYSDNAGFLACGIPAVAITFLPKDEVSFYYKNLMTDKNLEKAVMNCTIDFASQNATDISIQKFKYQEQMPKTWRLFHTEYDNFLSLTPESFPFLQKILSQIASQFTLA
;
A
#
# COMPACT_ATOMS: atom_id res chain seq x y z
N SER A 1 -1.83 13.26 -16.45
CA SER A 1 -1.64 12.83 -17.85
C SER A 1 -2.95 12.31 -18.43
N VAL A 2 -3.05 12.28 -19.76
CA VAL A 2 -4.23 11.71 -20.47
C VAL A 2 -4.43 10.23 -20.12
N SER A 3 -3.34 9.48 -20.01
CA SER A 3 -3.38 8.05 -19.61
C SER A 3 -3.99 7.87 -18.23
N PHE A 4 -3.64 8.71 -17.27
CA PHE A 4 -4.20 8.65 -15.92
C PHE A 4 -5.71 8.92 -15.91
N GLN A 5 -6.17 9.91 -16.67
CA GLN A 5 -7.61 10.20 -16.79
C GLN A 5 -8.40 9.04 -17.41
N LYS A 6 -7.82 8.35 -18.41
CA LYS A 6 -8.42 7.13 -18.97
C LYS A 6 -8.48 6.00 -17.95
N TYR A 7 -7.45 5.84 -17.14
CA TYR A 7 -7.38 4.79 -16.13
C TYR A 7 -8.42 4.95 -15.01
N ILE A 8 -8.70 6.19 -14.59
CA ILE A 8 -9.72 6.46 -13.58
C ILE A 8 -11.15 6.54 -14.13
N ALA A 9 -11.33 6.45 -15.45
CA ALA A 9 -12.66 6.45 -16.07
C ALA A 9 -13.49 5.23 -15.60
N ALA A 10 -14.81 5.42 -15.50
CA ALA A 10 -15.70 4.42 -14.90
C ALA A 10 -15.70 3.08 -15.64
N ASP A 11 -15.53 3.10 -16.94
CA ASP A 11 -15.53 1.95 -17.87
C ASP A 11 -14.15 1.32 -18.10
N CYS A 12 -13.09 1.78 -17.41
CA CYS A 12 -11.74 1.28 -17.61
C CYS A 12 -11.59 -0.15 -17.03
N ASP A 13 -11.16 -1.10 -17.88
CA ASP A 13 -10.57 -2.35 -17.44
C ASP A 13 -9.14 -2.07 -16.96
N ARG A 14 -8.99 -1.90 -15.65
CA ARG A 14 -7.74 -1.49 -15.01
C ARG A 14 -6.60 -2.50 -15.18
N LEU A 15 -6.91 -3.80 -15.17
CA LEU A 15 -5.91 -4.84 -15.38
C LEU A 15 -5.34 -4.78 -16.80
N SER A 16 -6.21 -4.75 -17.80
CA SER A 16 -5.80 -4.65 -19.21
C SER A 16 -5.03 -3.36 -19.44
N PHE A 17 -5.52 -2.23 -18.91
CA PHE A 17 -4.86 -0.95 -19.04
C PHE A 17 -3.43 -0.96 -18.45
N LEU A 18 -3.24 -1.47 -17.23
CA LEU A 18 -1.91 -1.55 -16.61
C LEU A 18 -0.95 -2.45 -17.38
N LYS A 19 -1.44 -3.59 -17.90
CA LYS A 19 -0.64 -4.48 -18.76
C LYS A 19 -0.14 -3.75 -20.02
N ASP A 20 -1.04 -3.07 -20.70
CA ASP A 20 -0.74 -2.36 -21.93
C ASP A 20 0.20 -1.19 -21.65
N TYR A 21 -0.09 -0.40 -20.62
CA TYR A 21 0.76 0.71 -20.19
C TYR A 21 2.19 0.25 -19.86
N LEU A 22 2.34 -0.80 -19.08
CA LEU A 22 3.65 -1.37 -18.73
C LEU A 22 4.37 -1.90 -19.98
N SER A 23 3.65 -2.60 -20.86
CA SER A 23 4.19 -3.12 -22.13
C SER A 23 4.70 -2.01 -23.05
N GLU A 24 3.95 -0.91 -23.20
CA GLU A 24 4.36 0.28 -23.97
C GLU A 24 5.65 0.91 -23.41
N HIS A 25 5.90 0.76 -22.11
CA HIS A 25 7.11 1.25 -21.44
C HIS A 25 8.24 0.19 -21.34
N GLY A 26 8.08 -0.94 -22.06
CA GLY A 26 9.10 -2.00 -22.15
C GLY A 26 9.13 -2.93 -20.93
N VAL A 27 8.09 -2.95 -20.13
CA VAL A 27 7.97 -3.79 -18.93
C VAL A 27 7.05 -4.98 -19.22
N GLN A 28 7.57 -6.20 -19.12
CA GLN A 28 6.77 -7.41 -19.26
C GLN A 28 6.10 -7.77 -17.93
N THR A 29 4.89 -8.32 -18.03
CA THR A 29 4.09 -8.70 -16.87
C THR A 29 3.48 -10.09 -17.03
N SER A 30 3.15 -10.71 -15.89
CA SER A 30 2.39 -11.97 -15.82
C SER A 30 1.18 -11.80 -14.90
N VAL A 31 0.07 -12.45 -15.23
CA VAL A 31 -1.11 -12.48 -14.36
C VAL A 31 -1.04 -13.71 -13.46
N VAL A 32 -1.14 -13.49 -12.16
CA VAL A 32 -1.24 -14.53 -11.12
C VAL A 32 -2.69 -14.60 -10.65
N SER A 33 -3.39 -15.66 -11.03
CA SER A 33 -4.80 -15.84 -10.66
C SER A 33 -4.91 -16.68 -9.39
N LEU A 34 -5.53 -16.12 -8.34
CA LEU A 34 -5.71 -16.74 -7.04
C LEU A 34 -7.14 -16.46 -6.55
N GLU A 35 -7.90 -17.50 -6.27
CA GLU A 35 -9.26 -17.40 -5.70
C GLU A 35 -10.18 -16.41 -6.45
N GLY A 36 -10.11 -16.42 -7.78
CA GLY A 36 -10.91 -15.55 -8.64
C GLY A 36 -10.36 -14.12 -8.81
N LYS A 37 -9.31 -13.74 -8.09
CA LYS A 37 -8.62 -12.44 -8.21
C LYS A 37 -7.41 -12.56 -9.12
N LYS A 38 -7.03 -11.46 -9.80
CA LYS A 38 -5.98 -11.46 -10.82
C LYS A 38 -4.91 -10.43 -10.47
N HIS A 39 -3.83 -10.87 -9.83
CA HIS A 39 -2.70 -9.99 -9.53
C HIS A 39 -1.79 -9.85 -10.73
N LEU A 40 -1.28 -8.65 -10.98
CA LEU A 40 -0.32 -8.38 -12.05
C LEU A 40 1.10 -8.37 -11.46
N TYR A 41 1.95 -9.24 -11.96
CA TYR A 41 3.34 -9.38 -11.54
C TYR A 41 4.29 -8.80 -12.61
N VAL A 42 5.27 -7.99 -12.20
CA VAL A 42 6.30 -7.44 -13.08
C VAL A 42 7.46 -8.42 -13.25
N ASN A 43 7.74 -8.80 -14.48
CA ASN A 43 8.80 -9.75 -14.82
C ASN A 43 10.15 -9.04 -15.00
N PHE A 44 10.92 -8.88 -13.94
CA PHE A 44 12.31 -8.43 -14.04
C PHE A 44 13.25 -9.58 -14.44
N PRO A 45 14.34 -9.30 -15.18
CA PRO A 45 15.32 -10.32 -15.54
C PRO A 45 16.05 -10.84 -14.30
N GLN A 46 16.58 -12.07 -14.38
CA GLN A 46 17.31 -12.70 -13.26
C GLN A 46 18.48 -11.85 -12.76
N SER A 47 19.11 -11.08 -13.65
CA SER A 47 20.20 -10.15 -13.29
C SER A 47 19.78 -9.00 -12.35
N ALA A 48 18.47 -8.75 -12.21
CA ALA A 48 17.94 -7.77 -11.27
C ALA A 48 18.07 -8.23 -9.80
N TYR A 49 18.34 -9.52 -9.58
CA TYR A 49 18.33 -10.14 -8.25
C TYR A 49 19.71 -10.68 -7.87
N ASN A 50 20.19 -10.29 -6.70
CA ASN A 50 21.35 -10.87 -6.05
C ASN A 50 20.88 -11.71 -4.85
N PRO A 51 21.15 -13.03 -4.83
CA PRO A 51 20.63 -13.94 -3.80
C PRO A 51 21.18 -13.68 -2.38
N MET A 52 22.24 -12.89 -2.27
CA MET A 52 22.78 -12.50 -0.95
C MET A 52 21.89 -11.50 -0.21
N PHE A 53 20.98 -10.84 -0.90
CA PHE A 53 20.16 -9.77 -0.33
C PHE A 53 18.68 -10.11 -0.38
N LYS A 54 17.95 -9.62 0.62
CA LYS A 54 16.50 -9.73 0.68
C LYS A 54 15.84 -9.12 -0.55
N ILE A 55 14.73 -9.69 -0.95
CA ILE A 55 13.85 -9.11 -1.96
C ILE A 55 12.92 -8.10 -1.26
N LYS A 56 12.75 -6.96 -1.91
CA LYS A 56 11.79 -5.91 -1.53
C LYS A 56 10.57 -6.08 -2.41
N THR A 57 9.51 -6.66 -1.86
CA THR A 57 8.23 -6.79 -2.56
C THR A 57 7.42 -5.54 -2.36
N ILE A 58 7.15 -4.80 -3.45
CA ILE A 58 6.40 -3.55 -3.46
C ILE A 58 5.02 -3.82 -4.05
N ILE A 59 3.98 -3.36 -3.36
CA ILE A 59 2.58 -3.66 -3.66
C ILE A 59 1.76 -2.38 -3.73
N SER A 60 0.84 -2.33 -4.69
CA SER A 60 -0.23 -1.34 -4.81
C SER A 60 -1.45 -2.03 -5.42
N HIS A 61 -2.63 -1.91 -4.83
CA HIS A 61 -3.84 -2.50 -5.39
C HIS A 61 -4.38 -1.70 -6.56
N TYR A 62 -5.00 -2.38 -7.54
CA TYR A 62 -5.55 -1.72 -8.72
C TYR A 62 -7.07 -1.74 -8.79
N ASP A 63 -7.72 -2.56 -7.98
CA ASP A 63 -9.19 -2.53 -7.85
C ASP A 63 -9.67 -1.22 -7.22
N ARG A 64 -10.96 -1.01 -7.21
CA ARG A 64 -11.60 0.18 -6.63
C ARG A 64 -13.04 -0.11 -6.28
N VAL A 65 -13.60 0.67 -5.38
CA VAL A 65 -15.03 0.64 -5.08
C VAL A 65 -15.84 1.18 -6.27
N ALA A 66 -16.93 0.51 -6.60
CA ALA A 66 -17.83 0.94 -7.67
C ALA A 66 -18.38 2.35 -7.39
N GLY A 67 -18.38 3.21 -8.42
CA GLY A 67 -18.84 4.61 -8.31
C GLY A 67 -17.77 5.60 -7.87
N SER A 68 -16.62 5.15 -7.34
CA SER A 68 -15.46 6.01 -7.10
C SER A 68 -14.51 6.03 -8.29
N PRO A 69 -13.98 7.17 -8.71
CA PRO A 69 -12.85 7.21 -9.65
C PRO A 69 -11.60 6.54 -9.10
N GLY A 70 -11.42 6.52 -7.75
CA GLY A 70 -10.27 5.93 -7.09
C GLY A 70 -8.95 6.56 -7.55
N ALA A 71 -8.89 7.89 -7.63
CA ALA A 71 -7.72 8.58 -8.14
C ALA A 71 -6.55 8.53 -7.16
N ASN A 72 -6.82 8.79 -5.87
CA ASN A 72 -5.86 8.61 -4.80
C ASN A 72 -5.84 7.16 -4.33
N ASP A 73 -6.99 6.52 -4.27
CA ASP A 73 -7.21 5.16 -3.80
C ASP A 73 -7.54 4.20 -4.96
N ASN A 74 -6.59 3.59 -5.65
CA ASN A 74 -5.14 3.68 -5.44
C ASN A 74 -4.44 3.91 -6.80
N SER A 75 -5.14 4.58 -7.76
CA SER A 75 -4.65 4.77 -9.14
C SER A 75 -3.32 5.52 -9.19
N PHE A 76 -3.13 6.50 -8.30
CA PHE A 76 -1.92 7.30 -8.27
C PHE A 76 -0.68 6.44 -7.94
N SER A 77 -0.78 5.59 -6.91
CA SER A 77 0.29 4.69 -6.53
C SER A 77 0.59 3.68 -7.65
N ASN A 78 -0.43 3.21 -8.37
CA ASN A 78 -0.25 2.33 -9.52
C ASN A 78 0.58 2.99 -10.62
N PHE A 79 0.29 4.23 -10.99
CA PHE A 79 1.07 4.93 -12.01
C PHE A 79 2.49 5.21 -11.57
N ALA A 80 2.67 5.65 -10.33
CA ALA A 80 4.01 5.89 -9.79
C ALA A 80 4.84 4.59 -9.76
N LEU A 81 4.22 3.47 -9.40
CA LEU A 81 4.88 2.17 -9.37
C LEU A 81 5.14 1.61 -10.77
N ALA A 82 4.25 1.87 -11.75
CA ALA A 82 4.46 1.48 -13.14
C ALA A 82 5.63 2.25 -13.78
N ASP A 83 5.71 3.55 -13.58
CA ASP A 83 6.84 4.37 -14.05
C ASP A 83 8.15 3.94 -13.38
N PHE A 84 8.10 3.67 -12.08
CA PHE A 84 9.26 3.16 -11.34
C PHE A 84 9.74 1.79 -11.87
N ALA A 85 8.81 0.88 -12.20
CA ALA A 85 9.14 -0.41 -12.82
C ALA A 85 9.86 -0.22 -14.16
N ALA A 86 9.40 0.75 -14.97
CA ALA A 86 10.05 1.08 -16.25
C ALA A 86 11.46 1.65 -16.06
N GLU A 87 11.68 2.49 -15.05
CA GLU A 87 13.00 3.01 -14.71
C GLU A 87 13.96 1.89 -14.26
N LEU A 88 13.50 0.98 -13.39
CA LEU A 88 14.29 -0.17 -12.94
C LEU A 88 14.66 -1.09 -14.11
N MET A 89 13.73 -1.33 -15.04
CA MET A 89 13.98 -2.14 -16.24
C MET A 89 15.07 -1.52 -17.12
N LYS A 90 15.06 -0.19 -17.29
CA LYS A 90 16.07 0.55 -18.08
C LYS A 90 17.44 0.57 -17.40
N SER A 91 17.50 0.57 -16.07
CA SER A 91 18.75 0.74 -15.32
C SER A 91 19.72 -0.45 -15.48
N LYS A 92 19.22 -1.64 -15.80
CA LYS A 92 19.98 -2.90 -15.94
C LYS A 92 20.85 -3.26 -14.71
N LYS A 93 20.60 -2.62 -13.56
CA LYS A 93 21.34 -2.87 -12.31
C LYS A 93 20.56 -3.86 -11.45
N ALA A 94 21.27 -4.63 -10.63
CA ALA A 94 20.64 -5.41 -9.57
C ALA A 94 19.97 -4.45 -8.57
N HIS A 95 18.71 -4.71 -8.24
CA HIS A 95 17.94 -3.88 -7.31
C HIS A 95 17.15 -4.69 -6.28
N ASN A 96 17.01 -6.00 -6.46
CA ASN A 96 16.24 -6.90 -5.58
C ASN A 96 14.81 -6.42 -5.30
N VAL A 97 14.16 -5.83 -6.29
CA VAL A 97 12.76 -5.37 -6.20
C VAL A 97 11.86 -6.33 -6.94
N ARG A 98 10.74 -6.69 -6.30
CA ARG A 98 9.61 -7.43 -6.87
C ARG A 98 8.39 -6.52 -6.81
N ILE A 99 7.59 -6.47 -7.86
CA ILE A 99 6.42 -5.59 -7.92
C ILE A 99 5.16 -6.40 -8.23
N PHE A 100 4.13 -6.18 -7.45
CA PHE A 100 2.77 -6.64 -7.71
C PHE A 100 1.79 -5.48 -7.72
N PHE A 101 0.89 -5.50 -8.68
CA PHE A 101 -0.36 -4.76 -8.62
C PHE A 101 -1.44 -5.76 -8.20
N THR A 102 -2.02 -5.57 -7.03
CA THR A 102 -2.94 -6.52 -6.40
C THR A 102 -4.38 -6.22 -6.78
N ASP A 103 -5.22 -7.24 -6.71
CA ASP A 103 -6.66 -7.22 -6.93
C ASP A 103 -7.39 -7.62 -5.66
N GLY A 104 -8.53 -7.02 -5.37
CA GLY A 104 -9.40 -7.39 -4.27
C GLY A 104 -8.97 -6.84 -2.90
N GLU A 105 -8.30 -5.69 -2.84
CA GLU A 105 -8.05 -4.96 -1.60
C GLU A 105 -9.36 -4.45 -1.00
N GLU A 106 -10.20 -3.87 -1.83
CA GLU A 106 -11.50 -3.28 -1.47
C GLU A 106 -12.51 -4.29 -0.91
N LEU A 107 -12.21 -5.57 -1.00
CA LEU A 107 -12.98 -6.65 -0.35
C LEU A 107 -12.64 -6.81 1.13
N GLY A 108 -11.69 -6.05 1.65
CA GLY A 108 -11.26 -6.08 3.06
C GLY A 108 -12.37 -5.75 4.05
N GLU A 109 -13.44 -5.11 3.62
CA GLU A 109 -14.66 -4.91 4.43
C GLU A 109 -15.32 -6.23 4.86
N ALA A 110 -15.12 -7.31 4.10
CA ALA A 110 -15.57 -8.66 4.47
C ALA A 110 -14.55 -9.43 5.34
N GLY A 111 -13.45 -8.79 5.72
CA GLY A 111 -12.36 -9.33 6.53
C GLY A 111 -11.07 -9.55 5.74
N VAL A 112 -9.94 -9.57 6.45
CA VAL A 112 -8.59 -9.69 5.87
C VAL A 112 -8.44 -10.92 4.95
N SER A 113 -9.05 -12.05 5.31
CA SER A 113 -9.01 -13.26 4.48
C SER A 113 -9.75 -13.14 3.14
N SER A 114 -10.57 -12.12 2.96
CA SER A 114 -11.26 -11.83 1.70
C SER A 114 -10.43 -10.98 0.75
N GLN A 115 -9.39 -10.31 1.25
CA GLN A 115 -8.47 -9.54 0.41
C GLN A 115 -7.64 -10.44 -0.51
N GLY A 116 -7.37 -9.97 -1.72
CA GLY A 116 -6.49 -10.68 -2.64
C GLY A 116 -5.07 -10.83 -2.14
N ALA A 117 -4.58 -9.85 -1.40
CA ALA A 117 -3.26 -9.90 -0.76
C ALA A 117 -3.12 -11.05 0.24
N PHE A 118 -4.21 -11.47 0.90
CA PHE A 118 -4.16 -12.65 1.77
C PHE A 118 -3.86 -13.93 0.98
N ALA A 119 -4.57 -14.17 -0.13
CA ALA A 119 -4.32 -15.32 -0.99
C ALA A 119 -2.91 -15.28 -1.61
N LEU A 120 -2.42 -14.08 -1.98
CA LEU A 120 -1.05 -13.88 -2.46
C LEU A 120 -0.01 -14.20 -1.37
N ALA A 121 -0.24 -13.77 -0.14
CA ALA A 121 0.63 -14.06 1.00
C ALA A 121 0.63 -15.56 1.35
N GLU A 122 -0.51 -16.23 1.25
CA GLU A 122 -0.56 -17.70 1.38
C GLU A 122 0.24 -18.43 0.29
N LEU A 123 0.19 -17.93 -0.96
CA LEU A 123 1.04 -18.45 -2.04
C LEU A 123 2.52 -18.24 -1.70
N PHE A 124 2.91 -17.07 -1.22
CA PHE A 124 4.28 -16.78 -0.80
C PHE A 124 4.73 -17.78 0.27
N ARG A 125 3.90 -18.02 1.27
CA ARG A 125 4.19 -18.98 2.34
C ARG A 125 4.35 -20.41 1.79
N LYS A 126 3.47 -20.85 0.88
CA LYS A 126 3.54 -22.16 0.22
C LYS A 126 4.83 -22.33 -0.61
N LEU A 127 5.31 -21.23 -1.21
CA LEU A 127 6.56 -21.21 -1.98
C LEU A 127 7.82 -20.99 -1.12
N GLY A 128 7.68 -20.85 0.19
CA GLY A 128 8.81 -20.57 1.10
C GLY A 128 9.31 -19.12 1.04
N ILE A 129 8.56 -18.20 0.42
CA ILE A 129 8.90 -16.77 0.32
C ILE A 129 8.45 -16.08 1.61
N THR A 130 9.22 -16.21 2.69
CA THR A 130 8.87 -15.65 4.01
C THR A 130 9.90 -14.67 4.55
N ASN A 131 10.90 -14.33 3.73
CA ASN A 131 11.98 -13.45 4.12
C ASN A 131 12.04 -12.14 3.32
N ASP A 132 11.05 -11.91 2.46
CA ASP A 132 10.92 -10.65 1.73
C ASP A 132 10.57 -9.49 2.69
N ASP A 133 11.02 -8.31 2.34
CA ASP A 133 10.56 -7.06 2.95
C ASP A 133 9.39 -6.54 2.11
N VAL A 134 8.18 -6.58 2.66
CA VAL A 134 6.97 -6.18 1.93
C VAL A 134 6.62 -4.73 2.24
N TYR A 135 6.50 -3.91 1.19
CA TYR A 135 6.11 -2.51 1.24
C TYR A 135 4.80 -2.32 0.47
N VAL A 136 3.78 -1.86 1.13
CA VAL A 136 2.48 -1.53 0.53
C VAL A 136 2.37 -0.02 0.40
N PHE A 137 2.07 0.46 -0.80
CA PHE A 137 1.79 1.85 -1.08
C PHE A 137 0.31 2.01 -1.39
N ASP A 138 -0.36 2.74 -0.54
CA ASP A 138 -1.78 2.96 -0.64
C ASP A 138 -2.10 4.43 -0.38
N SER A 139 -2.90 5.02 -1.30
CA SER A 139 -3.36 6.41 -1.17
C SER A 139 -2.23 7.43 -1.04
N CYS A 140 -1.23 7.33 -1.94
CA CYS A 140 -0.05 8.20 -1.95
C CYS A 140 -0.17 9.41 -2.90
N GLY A 141 -1.35 9.69 -3.45
CA GLY A 141 -1.55 10.75 -4.44
C GLY A 141 -1.92 12.11 -3.85
N ARG A 142 -2.15 12.20 -2.54
CA ARG A 142 -2.60 13.43 -1.90
C ARG A 142 -1.77 13.73 -0.65
N GLY A 143 -0.98 14.78 -0.73
CA GLY A 143 -0.21 15.30 0.40
C GLY A 143 1.31 15.30 0.20
N ASP A 144 1.98 15.82 1.20
CA ASP A 144 3.42 16.09 1.25
C ASP A 144 4.11 15.45 2.46
N VAL A 145 3.37 14.66 3.25
CA VAL A 145 3.88 13.92 4.40
C VAL A 145 3.67 12.43 4.19
N ALA A 146 4.75 11.65 4.20
CA ALA A 146 4.69 10.19 4.18
C ALA A 146 4.32 9.68 5.58
N VAL A 147 3.25 8.92 5.66
CA VAL A 147 2.77 8.31 6.90
C VAL A 147 3.06 6.82 6.86
N LEU A 148 3.97 6.38 7.72
CA LEU A 148 4.18 4.97 7.98
C LEU A 148 3.10 4.48 8.94
N ALA A 149 2.35 3.46 8.54
CA ALA A 149 1.34 2.84 9.38
C ALA A 149 1.94 2.38 10.71
N ARG A 150 1.31 2.78 11.83
CA ARG A 150 1.77 2.36 13.15
C ARG A 150 1.62 0.84 13.30
N ALA A 151 2.68 0.20 13.77
CA ALA A 151 2.66 -1.22 14.04
C ALA A 151 1.79 -1.53 15.26
N GLY A 152 0.71 -2.26 15.04
CA GLY A 152 -0.10 -2.85 16.11
C GLY A 152 0.08 -4.36 16.13
N LEU A 153 1.17 -4.87 16.72
CA LEU A 153 1.33 -6.31 16.90
C LEU A 153 0.74 -6.75 18.23
N ASP A 154 -0.11 -7.78 18.20
CA ASP A 154 -0.61 -8.44 19.41
C ASP A 154 0.57 -8.99 20.24
N SER A 155 0.41 -8.98 21.55
CA SER A 155 1.38 -9.56 22.50
C SER A 155 1.60 -11.06 22.31
N LYS A 156 0.64 -11.76 21.70
CA LYS A 156 0.67 -13.21 21.42
C LYS A 156 1.37 -13.58 20.12
N VAL A 157 1.88 -12.61 19.37
CA VAL A 157 2.57 -12.85 18.10
C VAL A 157 3.87 -13.63 18.30
N ASN A 158 4.16 -14.54 17.39
CA ASN A 158 5.39 -15.33 17.37
C ASN A 158 6.63 -14.40 17.50
N PRO A 159 7.55 -14.64 18.48
CA PRO A 159 8.69 -13.77 18.73
C PRO A 159 9.63 -13.58 17.52
N LEU A 160 9.82 -14.63 16.70
CA LEU A 160 10.66 -14.55 15.51
C LEU A 160 10.02 -13.65 14.44
N PHE A 161 8.72 -13.79 14.21
CA PHE A 161 7.99 -12.90 13.31
C PHE A 161 8.03 -11.46 13.81
N LYS A 162 7.79 -11.25 15.12
CA LYS A 162 7.87 -9.92 15.75
C LYS A 162 9.23 -9.26 15.51
N LYS A 163 10.32 -10.02 15.70
CA LYS A 163 11.67 -9.53 15.43
C LYS A 163 11.83 -9.11 13.98
N LYS A 164 11.49 -9.97 13.01
CA LYS A 164 11.58 -9.67 11.59
C LYS A 164 10.76 -8.43 11.20
N PHE A 165 9.55 -8.31 11.75
CA PHE A 165 8.69 -7.17 11.50
C PHE A 165 9.30 -5.87 12.07
N LEU A 166 9.79 -5.88 13.29
CA LEU A 166 10.42 -4.70 13.91
C LEU A 166 11.69 -4.28 13.16
N ASP A 167 12.50 -5.23 12.68
CA ASP A 167 13.67 -4.95 11.83
C ASP A 167 13.25 -4.25 10.52
N LEU A 168 12.21 -4.73 9.84
CA LEU A 168 11.67 -4.08 8.64
C LEU A 168 11.14 -2.69 8.97
N TYR A 169 10.41 -2.57 10.06
CA TYR A 169 9.79 -1.32 10.49
C TYR A 169 10.83 -0.24 10.78
N GLU A 170 11.88 -0.57 11.53
CA GLU A 170 13.00 0.33 11.86
C GLU A 170 13.77 0.74 10.59
N ARG A 171 14.05 -0.22 9.69
CA ARG A 171 14.70 0.09 8.40
C ARG A 171 13.85 1.01 7.55
N THR A 172 12.52 0.84 7.56
CA THR A 172 11.59 1.72 6.86
C THR A 172 11.59 3.12 7.45
N GLN A 173 11.63 3.27 8.78
CA GLN A 173 11.77 4.58 9.41
C GLN A 173 13.08 5.29 9.01
N ASN A 174 14.19 4.56 8.99
CA ASN A 174 15.49 5.10 8.56
C ASN A 174 15.49 5.51 7.08
N LEU A 175 14.83 4.71 6.24
CA LEU A 175 14.60 5.00 4.83
C LEU A 175 13.81 6.31 4.66
N LEU A 176 12.71 6.46 5.38
CA LEU A 176 11.88 7.66 5.31
C LEU A 176 12.61 8.89 5.85
N ARG A 177 13.44 8.78 6.91
CA ARG A 177 14.32 9.88 7.34
C ARG A 177 15.24 10.36 6.21
N THR A 178 15.76 9.45 5.41
CA THR A 178 16.65 9.78 4.29
C THR A 178 15.86 10.38 3.11
N ALA A 179 14.79 9.71 2.68
CA ALA A 179 14.03 10.10 1.50
C ALA A 179 13.14 11.32 1.74
N ALA A 180 12.43 11.36 2.86
CA ALA A 180 11.42 12.38 3.17
C ALA A 180 11.94 13.46 4.13
N LYS A 181 13.13 13.29 4.72
CA LYS A 181 13.69 14.22 5.72
C LYS A 181 12.72 14.46 6.88
N ASN A 182 12.12 15.66 6.95
CA ASN A 182 11.17 16.07 7.98
C ASN A 182 9.70 15.86 7.57
N SER A 183 9.44 15.35 6.36
CA SER A 183 8.10 15.16 5.81
C SER A 183 7.64 13.70 5.93
N TRP A 184 7.79 13.12 7.12
CA TRP A 184 7.25 11.80 7.44
C TRP A 184 6.94 11.66 8.91
N MET A 185 6.02 10.74 9.22
CA MET A 185 5.76 10.34 10.60
C MET A 185 5.08 8.96 10.67
N THR A 186 4.91 8.47 11.89
CA THR A 186 4.19 7.24 12.19
C THR A 186 2.84 7.57 12.82
N LEU A 187 1.76 7.10 12.20
CA LEU A 187 0.40 7.26 12.71
C LEU A 187 -0.40 5.96 12.56
N PRO A 188 -1.44 5.75 13.37
CA PRO A 188 -2.46 4.75 13.08
C PRO A 188 -3.13 5.12 11.76
N VAL A 189 -3.21 4.16 10.85
CA VAL A 189 -3.93 4.28 9.57
C VAL A 189 -4.78 3.04 9.37
N PRO A 190 -5.84 3.09 8.56
CA PRO A 190 -6.56 1.88 8.16
C PRO A 190 -5.62 0.85 7.57
N TYR A 191 -5.94 -0.43 7.74
CA TYR A 191 -5.18 -1.50 7.10
C TYR A 191 -5.44 -1.50 5.59
N SER A 192 -4.43 -1.90 4.84
CA SER A 192 -4.48 -2.18 3.42
C SER A 192 -3.95 -3.60 3.16
N ASP A 193 -3.45 -3.90 1.98
CA ASP A 193 -2.87 -5.20 1.59
C ASP A 193 -1.81 -5.75 2.57
N ASN A 194 -1.17 -4.89 3.36
CA ASN A 194 -0.24 -5.32 4.41
C ASN A 194 -0.88 -6.25 5.45
N ALA A 195 -2.19 -6.10 5.71
CA ALA A 195 -2.91 -6.94 6.66
C ALA A 195 -2.90 -8.41 6.24
N GLY A 196 -3.08 -8.70 4.94
CA GLY A 196 -3.03 -10.07 4.41
C GLY A 196 -1.67 -10.74 4.64
N PHE A 197 -0.58 -10.00 4.40
CA PHE A 197 0.78 -10.52 4.62
C PHE A 197 1.08 -10.71 6.11
N LEU A 198 0.71 -9.77 6.96
CA LEU A 198 0.88 -9.88 8.41
C LEU A 198 0.11 -11.07 8.99
N ALA A 199 -1.13 -11.31 8.54
CA ALA A 199 -1.95 -12.45 8.93
C ALA A 199 -1.31 -13.79 8.54
N CYS A 200 -0.56 -13.84 7.44
CA CYS A 200 0.19 -15.01 6.99
C CYS A 200 1.61 -15.12 7.62
N GLY A 201 1.97 -14.23 8.54
CA GLY A 201 3.27 -14.24 9.21
C GLY A 201 4.43 -13.73 8.35
N ILE A 202 4.15 -12.94 7.33
CA ILE A 202 5.13 -12.27 6.45
C ILE A 202 5.21 -10.80 6.86
N PRO A 203 6.40 -10.27 7.21
CA PRO A 203 6.55 -8.87 7.59
C PRO A 203 6.15 -7.93 6.45
N ALA A 204 5.25 -6.99 6.74
CA ALA A 204 4.78 -6.01 5.78
C ALA A 204 4.52 -4.66 6.45
N VAL A 205 4.85 -3.58 5.77
CA VAL A 205 4.58 -2.21 6.19
C VAL A 205 3.72 -1.51 5.15
N ALA A 206 2.89 -0.56 5.57
CA ALA A 206 2.11 0.28 4.68
C ALA A 206 2.54 1.74 4.81
N ILE A 207 2.59 2.43 3.67
CA ILE A 207 2.91 3.85 3.56
C ILE A 207 1.78 4.52 2.77
N THR A 208 1.24 5.59 3.35
CA THR A 208 0.24 6.46 2.72
C THR A 208 0.72 7.91 2.79
N PHE A 209 0.11 8.82 2.04
CA PHE A 209 0.44 10.24 2.12
C PHE A 209 -0.74 11.05 2.65
N LEU A 210 -0.43 12.08 3.40
CA LEU A 210 -1.40 13.05 3.88
C LEU A 210 -0.84 14.47 3.74
N PRO A 211 -1.70 15.48 3.52
CA PRO A 211 -1.33 16.88 3.66
C PRO A 211 -0.88 17.20 5.10
N LYS A 212 0.11 18.05 5.24
CA LYS A 212 0.71 18.41 6.53
C LYS A 212 -0.30 18.97 7.55
N ASP A 213 -1.27 19.75 7.10
CA ASP A 213 -2.34 20.27 7.94
C ASP A 213 -3.27 19.16 8.43
N GLU A 214 -3.63 18.20 7.57
CA GLU A 214 -4.43 17.04 7.95
C GLU A 214 -3.69 16.13 8.92
N VAL A 215 -2.39 15.92 8.72
CA VAL A 215 -1.53 15.20 9.68
C VAL A 215 -1.54 15.87 11.05
N SER A 216 -1.35 17.20 11.10
CA SER A 216 -1.33 17.97 12.34
C SER A 216 -2.68 17.92 13.06
N PHE A 217 -3.77 18.02 12.31
CA PHE A 217 -5.13 17.90 12.81
C PHE A 217 -5.40 16.50 13.39
N TYR A 218 -5.08 15.46 12.65
CA TYR A 218 -5.30 14.08 13.07
C TYR A 218 -4.45 13.71 14.29
N TYR A 219 -3.18 14.10 14.30
CA TYR A 219 -2.30 13.88 15.45
C TYR A 219 -2.87 14.52 16.73
N LYS A 220 -3.36 15.77 16.64
CA LYS A 220 -4.01 16.44 17.77
C LYS A 220 -5.22 15.66 18.28
N ASN A 221 -6.07 15.14 17.37
CA ASN A 221 -7.25 14.38 17.75
C ASN A 221 -6.87 13.03 18.40
N LEU A 222 -5.83 12.36 17.94
CA LEU A 222 -5.29 11.15 18.57
C LEU A 222 -4.78 11.40 20.00
N MET A 223 -4.24 12.58 20.27
CA MET A 223 -3.79 12.94 21.61
C MET A 223 -4.94 13.25 22.59
N THR A 224 -6.08 13.65 22.05
CA THR A 224 -7.25 14.03 22.87
C THR A 224 -8.28 12.91 23.00
N ASP A 225 -8.38 12.01 22.04
CA ASP A 225 -9.32 10.88 22.05
C ASP A 225 -8.58 9.54 21.91
N LYS A 226 -8.42 8.84 23.04
CA LYS A 226 -7.74 7.53 23.08
C LYS A 226 -8.47 6.42 22.32
N ASN A 227 -9.78 6.61 22.01
CA ASN A 227 -10.54 5.62 21.27
C ASN A 227 -10.42 5.81 19.75
N LEU A 228 -9.94 6.98 19.30
CA LEU A 228 -9.79 7.26 17.88
C LEU A 228 -8.82 6.28 17.20
N GLU A 229 -7.66 6.00 17.83
CA GLU A 229 -6.69 5.03 17.31
C GLU A 229 -7.35 3.64 17.15
N LYS A 230 -8.06 3.18 18.17
CA LYS A 230 -8.76 1.90 18.14
C LYS A 230 -9.84 1.87 17.04
N ALA A 231 -10.58 2.96 16.90
CA ALA A 231 -11.60 3.08 15.86
C ALA A 231 -11.01 3.01 14.45
N VAL A 232 -9.86 3.69 14.21
CA VAL A 232 -9.17 3.66 12.91
C VAL A 232 -8.60 2.28 12.62
N MET A 233 -7.92 1.65 13.58
CA MET A 233 -7.30 0.35 13.42
C MET A 233 -8.31 -0.79 13.29
N ASN A 234 -9.48 -0.68 13.93
CA ASN A 234 -10.52 -1.71 13.87
C ASN A 234 -11.46 -1.54 12.66
N CYS A 235 -11.38 -0.44 11.93
CA CYS A 235 -12.23 -0.24 10.74
C CYS A 235 -12.05 -1.33 9.66
N THR A 236 -11.03 -2.18 9.76
CA THR A 236 -10.74 -3.22 8.77
C THR A 236 -10.64 -4.64 9.34
N ILE A 237 -10.58 -4.83 10.65
CA ILE A 237 -10.26 -6.16 11.22
C ILE A 237 -11.45 -6.90 11.83
N ASP A 238 -12.51 -6.22 12.24
CA ASP A 238 -13.54 -6.85 13.12
C ASP A 238 -14.97 -6.89 12.51
N PHE A 239 -15.08 -6.87 11.18
CA PHE A 239 -16.40 -6.96 10.54
C PHE A 239 -17.08 -8.33 10.69
N ALA A 240 -16.35 -9.37 11.08
CA ALA A 240 -16.91 -10.72 11.24
C ALA A 240 -17.65 -10.93 12.57
N SER A 241 -17.49 -10.06 13.56
CA SER A 241 -18.01 -10.27 14.93
C SER A 241 -19.01 -9.21 15.44
N GLN A 242 -19.21 -8.10 14.72
CA GLN A 242 -20.14 -7.05 15.16
C GLN A 242 -21.24 -6.80 14.12
N ASN A 243 -22.47 -6.51 14.63
CA ASN A 243 -23.59 -6.14 13.77
C ASN A 243 -23.24 -4.91 12.91
N ALA A 244 -23.51 -4.98 11.62
CA ALA A 244 -23.20 -3.92 10.63
C ALA A 244 -23.66 -2.51 11.04
N THR A 245 -24.69 -2.42 11.89
CA THR A 245 -25.23 -1.16 12.44
C THR A 245 -24.26 -0.47 13.42
N ASP A 246 -23.55 -1.23 14.26
CA ASP A 246 -22.64 -0.64 15.27
C ASP A 246 -21.36 -0.11 14.62
N ILE A 247 -20.92 -0.75 13.56
CA ILE A 247 -19.73 -0.35 12.80
C ILE A 247 -19.97 0.96 12.05
N SER A 248 -21.13 1.09 11.39
CA SER A 248 -21.49 2.32 10.68
C SER A 248 -21.63 3.51 11.63
N ILE A 249 -22.17 3.30 12.83
CA ILE A 249 -22.28 4.34 13.86
C ILE A 249 -20.91 4.77 14.39
N GLN A 250 -19.98 3.83 14.63
CA GLN A 250 -18.62 4.15 15.08
C GLN A 250 -17.82 4.87 13.98
N LYS A 251 -17.89 4.38 12.73
CA LYS A 251 -17.25 5.03 11.58
C LYS A 251 -17.73 6.47 11.43
N PHE A 252 -19.05 6.70 11.56
CA PHE A 252 -19.65 8.03 11.49
C PHE A 252 -19.22 8.94 12.64
N LYS A 253 -19.15 8.42 13.87
CA LYS A 253 -18.78 9.16 15.08
C LYS A 253 -17.36 9.76 15.00
N TYR A 254 -16.42 9.06 14.38
CA TYR A 254 -15.01 9.49 14.30
C TYR A 254 -14.65 10.14 12.96
N GLN A 255 -15.57 10.17 12.01
CA GLN A 255 -15.32 10.68 10.67
C GLN A 255 -14.79 12.13 10.66
N GLU A 256 -15.33 13.00 11.51
CA GLU A 256 -14.88 14.39 11.60
C GLU A 256 -13.51 14.55 12.26
N GLN A 257 -13.04 13.52 12.98
CA GLN A 257 -11.74 13.52 13.64
C GLN A 257 -10.63 12.94 12.73
N MET A 258 -11.02 12.30 11.62
CA MET A 258 -10.11 11.70 10.63
C MET A 258 -9.64 12.73 9.60
N PRO A 259 -8.51 12.46 8.94
CA PRO A 259 -8.06 13.27 7.80
C PRO A 259 -9.15 13.43 6.74
N LYS A 260 -9.24 14.60 6.15
CA LYS A 260 -10.16 14.85 5.03
C LYS A 260 -9.88 13.90 3.86
N THR A 261 -8.62 13.58 3.60
CA THR A 261 -8.19 12.63 2.58
C THR A 261 -8.94 11.30 2.69
N TRP A 262 -9.03 10.72 3.88
CA TRP A 262 -9.73 9.44 4.07
C TRP A 262 -11.26 9.53 3.92
N ARG A 263 -11.82 10.72 4.11
CA ARG A 263 -13.26 10.98 3.88
C ARG A 263 -13.63 11.06 2.40
N LEU A 264 -12.64 11.20 1.52
CA LEU A 264 -12.84 11.19 0.07
C LEU A 264 -12.88 9.77 -0.49
N PHE A 265 -12.27 8.79 0.20
CA PHE A 265 -12.22 7.40 -0.27
C PHE A 265 -13.63 6.87 -0.55
N HIS A 266 -13.74 6.05 -1.59
CA HIS A 266 -14.97 5.40 -2.01
C HIS A 266 -16.08 6.37 -2.44
N THR A 267 -15.75 7.63 -2.71
CA THR A 267 -16.67 8.66 -3.19
C THR A 267 -16.28 9.19 -4.57
N GLU A 268 -17.19 9.91 -5.24
CA GLU A 268 -16.91 10.64 -6.47
C GLU A 268 -15.86 11.74 -6.33
N TYR A 269 -15.57 12.16 -5.10
CA TYR A 269 -14.59 13.21 -4.78
C TYR A 269 -13.16 12.69 -4.74
N ASP A 270 -12.93 11.37 -4.74
CA ASP A 270 -11.62 10.79 -4.99
C ASP A 270 -11.30 10.79 -6.48
N ASN A 271 -11.13 11.96 -7.04
CA ASN A 271 -10.92 12.20 -8.47
C ASN A 271 -9.60 12.95 -8.72
N PHE A 272 -9.31 13.23 -9.98
CA PHE A 272 -8.06 13.89 -10.38
C PHE A 272 -7.80 15.22 -9.66
N LEU A 273 -8.84 15.98 -9.33
CA LEU A 273 -8.70 17.29 -8.66
C LEU A 273 -8.33 17.16 -7.17
N SER A 274 -8.52 15.99 -6.58
CA SER A 274 -8.13 15.75 -5.18
C SER A 274 -6.64 15.51 -5.00
N LEU A 275 -5.89 15.25 -6.09
CA LEU A 275 -4.49 14.88 -6.05
C LEU A 275 -3.57 16.09 -5.83
N THR A 276 -2.41 15.82 -5.24
CA THR A 276 -1.32 16.77 -5.07
C THR A 276 -0.20 16.43 -6.06
N PRO A 277 0.11 17.28 -7.04
CA PRO A 277 1.12 16.98 -8.06
C PRO A 277 2.51 16.64 -7.49
N GLU A 278 2.90 17.29 -6.40
CA GLU A 278 4.17 17.12 -5.71
C GLU A 278 4.32 15.73 -5.06
N SER A 279 3.20 15.02 -4.83
CA SER A 279 3.22 13.66 -4.31
C SER A 279 3.93 12.69 -5.25
N PHE A 280 3.90 12.93 -6.58
CA PHE A 280 4.52 12.03 -7.55
C PHE A 280 6.06 11.98 -7.40
N PRO A 281 6.82 13.08 -7.55
CA PRO A 281 8.26 13.05 -7.34
C PRO A 281 8.63 12.64 -5.91
N PHE A 282 7.77 12.91 -4.93
CA PHE A 282 8.00 12.50 -3.55
C PHE A 282 7.92 10.97 -3.41
N LEU A 283 6.91 10.34 -3.99
CA LEU A 283 6.78 8.87 -4.01
C LEU A 283 7.92 8.22 -4.79
N GLN A 284 8.29 8.75 -5.97
CA GLN A 284 9.42 8.25 -6.76
C GLN A 284 10.72 8.26 -5.96
N LYS A 285 10.95 9.29 -5.16
CA LYS A 285 12.12 9.37 -4.30
C LYS A 285 12.14 8.29 -3.22
N ILE A 286 10.99 7.98 -2.60
CA ILE A 286 10.87 6.91 -1.61
C ILE A 286 11.09 5.54 -2.28
N LEU A 287 10.47 5.28 -3.42
CA LEU A 287 10.65 4.04 -4.19
C LEU A 287 12.12 3.83 -4.59
N SER A 288 12.79 4.87 -5.07
CA SER A 288 14.21 4.84 -5.42
C SER A 288 15.09 4.55 -4.19
N GLN A 289 14.75 5.11 -3.04
CA GLN A 289 15.45 4.83 -1.78
C GLN A 289 15.27 3.36 -1.34
N ILE A 290 14.07 2.78 -1.53
CA ILE A 290 13.84 1.35 -1.29
C ILE A 290 14.72 0.50 -2.20
N ALA A 291 14.74 0.79 -3.51
CA ALA A 291 15.54 0.02 -4.47
C ALA A 291 17.03 0.05 -4.16
N SER A 292 17.53 1.17 -3.67
CA SER A 292 18.96 1.37 -3.35
C SER A 292 19.42 0.65 -2.09
N GLN A 293 18.51 0.16 -1.24
CA GLN A 293 18.86 -0.55 -0.02
C GLN A 293 19.11 -2.03 -0.28
N PHE A 294 20.19 -2.56 0.30
CA PHE A 294 20.55 -3.97 0.27
C PHE A 294 20.71 -4.49 1.70
N THR A 295 19.75 -5.29 2.13
CA THR A 295 19.76 -5.98 3.43
C THR A 295 20.14 -7.44 3.18
N LEU A 296 21.07 -8.00 3.93
CA LEU A 296 21.43 -9.42 3.84
C LEU A 296 20.23 -10.32 4.07
N ALA A 297 20.12 -11.40 3.28
CA ALA A 297 19.01 -12.34 3.30
C ALA A 297 19.02 -13.26 4.53
#